data_64be241fce2d89ecf07c0f3f4c4dc89a
#
_entry.id   64be241fce2d89ecf07c0f3f4c4dc89a
#
_cell.length_a   1.000
_cell.length_b   1.000
_cell.length_c   1.000
_cell.angle_alpha   90.00
_cell.angle_beta   90.00
_cell.angle_gamma   90.00
#
_symmetry.space_group_name_H-M   'P 1'
#
loop_
_entity.id
_entity.type
_entity.pdbx_description
1 polymer ?
#
loop_
_entity_poly.entity_id
_entity_poly.type
_entity_poly.pdbx_seq_one_letter_code
_entity_poly.pdbx_strand_id
1 'polypeptide(L)'
;MRGIFRRERESNPILLAKCCHDIDFLLWLTGAHCRSLSSFGSLRWFRAENAPAGAGRRCLDCAIESACPFSARDLYYVRRDWVANFDVPEGKTLDETILEELRTGMYGRCVYHCDNDVVDHQLLAMEMEGEVTVSLSMEMFTADDFRKTHVRLTGGEIDGDERTLRVRRFRGGDERTYDFSDIVGQPFHAGADLH
;
A
#
# COMPACT_ATOMS: atom_id res chain seq x y z
N MET A 1 6.97 -5.05 -0.19
CA MET A 1 8.32 -5.45 -0.63
C MET A 1 8.47 -6.98 -0.65
N ARG A 2 7.47 -7.69 -1.17
CA ARG A 2 7.50 -9.14 -1.39
C ARG A 2 6.83 -9.49 -2.72
N GLY A 3 6.95 -10.73 -3.15
CA GLY A 3 6.42 -11.17 -4.42
C GLY A 3 7.03 -10.42 -5.60
N ILE A 4 6.28 -10.27 -6.66
CA ILE A 4 6.74 -9.58 -7.89
C ILE A 4 7.00 -8.09 -7.66
N PHE A 5 6.31 -7.44 -6.73
CA PHE A 5 6.42 -6.00 -6.47
C PHE A 5 7.75 -5.55 -5.86
N ARG A 6 8.66 -6.47 -5.56
CA ARG A 6 10.00 -6.13 -5.06
C ARG A 6 10.95 -5.67 -6.16
N ARG A 7 10.62 -5.96 -7.44
CA ARG A 7 11.48 -5.64 -8.58
C ARG A 7 10.71 -5.00 -9.71
N GLU A 8 11.26 -3.92 -10.24
CA GLU A 8 10.66 -3.16 -11.33
C GLU A 8 10.44 -4.02 -12.58
N ARG A 9 11.42 -4.83 -12.95
CA ARG A 9 11.32 -5.70 -14.15
C ARG A 9 10.30 -6.85 -14.02
N GLU A 10 9.91 -7.22 -12.80
CA GLU A 10 8.95 -8.31 -12.54
C GLU A 10 7.52 -7.79 -12.40
N SER A 11 7.37 -6.51 -12.13
CA SER A 11 6.10 -5.83 -12.00
C SER A 11 6.13 -4.53 -12.81
N ASN A 12 6.40 -3.43 -12.15
CA ASN A 12 6.53 -2.07 -12.70
C ASN A 12 7.18 -1.20 -11.61
N PRO A 13 7.58 0.05 -11.91
CA PRO A 13 7.85 1.03 -10.86
C PRO A 13 6.70 1.04 -9.86
N ILE A 14 7.02 1.08 -8.56
CA ILE A 14 6.01 0.87 -7.51
C ILE A 14 4.87 1.89 -7.57
N LEU A 15 5.16 3.10 -8.00
CA LEU A 15 4.16 4.14 -8.20
C LEU A 15 3.09 3.71 -9.21
N LEU A 16 3.51 3.14 -10.34
CA LEU A 16 2.58 2.63 -11.35
C LEU A 16 1.86 1.37 -10.87
N ALA A 17 2.58 0.46 -10.22
CA ALA A 17 2.03 -0.81 -9.77
C ALA A 17 1.02 -0.69 -8.61
N LYS A 18 1.11 0.38 -7.80
CA LYS A 18 0.30 0.54 -6.57
C LYS A 18 -0.48 1.85 -6.51
N CYS A 19 0.04 2.95 -7.04
CA CYS A 19 -0.55 4.27 -6.90
C CYS A 19 -1.25 4.78 -8.17
N CYS A 20 -1.42 3.95 -9.20
CA CYS A 20 -2.16 4.35 -10.40
C CYS A 20 -3.59 4.78 -10.07
N HIS A 21 -4.27 4.05 -9.18
CA HIS A 21 -5.62 4.41 -8.73
C HIS A 21 -5.64 5.69 -7.89
N ASP A 22 -4.59 5.92 -7.10
CA ASP A 22 -4.46 7.15 -6.29
C ASP A 22 -4.29 8.37 -7.20
N ILE A 23 -3.47 8.25 -8.23
CA ILE A 23 -3.26 9.33 -9.21
C ILE A 23 -4.55 9.58 -10.00
N ASP A 24 -5.23 8.54 -10.46
CA ASP A 24 -6.51 8.64 -11.15
C ASP A 24 -7.57 9.34 -10.28
N PHE A 25 -7.67 8.93 -9.01
CA PHE A 25 -8.53 9.58 -8.03
C PHE A 25 -8.22 11.07 -7.85
N LEU A 26 -6.95 11.45 -7.77
CA LEU A 26 -6.54 12.84 -7.62
C LEU A 26 -6.84 13.69 -8.86
N LEU A 27 -6.67 13.12 -10.06
CA LEU A 27 -7.06 13.76 -11.32
C LEU A 27 -8.58 13.94 -11.40
N TRP A 28 -9.34 12.92 -11.03
CA TRP A 28 -10.79 12.98 -10.95
C TRP A 28 -11.28 14.02 -9.93
N LEU A 29 -10.68 14.03 -8.74
CA LEU A 29 -11.07 14.93 -7.65
C LEU A 29 -10.83 16.40 -8.00
N THR A 30 -9.72 16.69 -8.66
CA THR A 30 -9.38 18.05 -9.09
C THR A 30 -10.12 18.49 -10.35
N GLY A 31 -10.52 17.55 -11.20
CA GLY A 31 -11.10 17.80 -12.51
C GLY A 31 -10.16 18.55 -13.46
N ALA A 32 -8.86 18.50 -13.22
CA ALA A 32 -7.85 19.28 -13.93
C ALA A 32 -6.69 18.40 -14.44
N HIS A 33 -6.03 18.83 -15.50
CA HIS A 33 -4.83 18.17 -16.01
C HIS A 33 -3.58 18.60 -15.22
N CYS A 34 -2.66 17.68 -15.05
CA CYS A 34 -1.36 17.96 -14.44
C CYS A 34 -0.48 18.73 -15.43
N ARG A 35 0.02 19.91 -15.03
CA ARG A 35 0.92 20.77 -15.82
C ARG A 35 2.38 20.43 -15.58
N SER A 36 2.74 20.21 -14.33
CA SER A 36 4.09 19.87 -13.93
C SER A 36 4.08 18.91 -12.73
N LEU A 37 5.10 18.06 -12.68
CA LEU A 37 5.25 17.07 -11.62
C LEU A 37 6.72 16.98 -11.20
N SER A 38 6.93 16.95 -9.90
CA SER A 38 8.21 16.58 -9.29
C SER A 38 8.03 15.39 -8.38
N SER A 39 8.98 14.47 -8.39
CA SER A 39 8.92 13.26 -7.57
C SER A 39 10.26 12.94 -6.94
N PHE A 40 10.22 12.52 -5.69
CA PHE A 40 11.38 12.09 -4.92
C PHE A 40 11.04 10.77 -4.23
N GLY A 41 11.89 9.77 -4.39
CA GLY A 41 11.72 8.48 -3.76
C GLY A 41 13.02 7.71 -3.73
N SER A 42 13.13 6.76 -2.82
CA SER A 42 14.28 5.87 -2.76
C SER A 42 13.94 4.55 -2.07
N LEU A 43 14.79 3.56 -2.26
CA LEU A 43 14.82 2.37 -1.43
C LEU A 43 15.71 2.68 -0.22
N ARG A 44 15.12 2.93 0.94
CA ARG A 44 15.83 3.38 2.14
C ARG A 44 15.79 2.37 3.28
N TRP A 45 14.65 1.76 3.51
CA TRP A 45 14.40 0.94 4.69
C TRP A 45 14.61 -0.56 4.42
N PHE A 46 14.03 -1.11 3.37
CA PHE A 46 14.10 -2.55 3.07
C PHE A 46 15.39 -2.95 2.38
N ARG A 47 16.50 -2.76 3.10
CA ARG A 47 17.87 -3.09 2.72
C ARG A 47 18.51 -4.00 3.74
N ALA A 48 19.51 -4.78 3.32
CA ALA A 48 20.23 -5.71 4.20
C ALA A 48 20.91 -5.03 5.40
N GLU A 49 21.39 -3.80 5.21
CA GLU A 49 22.03 -3.00 6.27
C GLU A 49 21.09 -2.58 7.41
N ASN A 50 19.77 -2.57 7.15
CA ASN A 50 18.73 -2.26 8.13
C ASN A 50 18.09 -3.52 8.73
N ALA A 51 18.55 -4.70 8.34
CA ALA A 51 18.03 -5.94 8.90
C ALA A 51 18.31 -6.01 10.41
N PRO A 52 17.29 -6.27 11.25
CA PRO A 52 17.54 -6.45 12.69
C PRO A 52 18.52 -7.60 12.95
N ALA A 53 19.27 -7.50 14.05
CA ALA A 53 20.19 -8.57 14.45
C ALA A 53 19.43 -9.90 14.60
N GLY A 54 19.96 -10.96 14.01
CA GLY A 54 19.30 -12.27 13.98
C GLY A 54 18.28 -12.48 12.86
N ALA A 55 18.08 -11.51 11.99
CA ALA A 55 17.19 -11.65 10.83
C ALA A 55 17.71 -12.73 9.87
N GLY A 56 16.88 -13.74 9.64
CA GLY A 56 17.13 -14.80 8.65
C GLY A 56 16.82 -14.35 7.22
N ARG A 57 17.20 -15.19 6.24
CA ARG A 57 16.88 -14.92 4.83
C ARG A 57 15.42 -15.22 4.48
N ARG A 58 14.75 -16.05 5.27
CA ARG A 58 13.33 -16.42 5.12
C ARG A 58 12.65 -16.33 6.48
N CYS A 59 11.34 -15.98 6.48
CA CYS A 59 10.61 -15.76 7.71
C CYS A 59 10.42 -17.05 8.53
N LEU A 60 10.19 -18.20 7.89
CA LEU A 60 9.98 -19.45 8.62
C LEU A 60 11.21 -19.94 9.40
N ASP A 61 12.41 -19.56 8.93
CA ASP A 61 13.69 -19.96 9.55
C ASP A 61 14.33 -18.78 10.31
N CYS A 62 13.57 -17.72 10.59
CA CYS A 62 14.08 -16.51 11.20
C CYS A 62 13.98 -16.55 12.72
N ALA A 63 15.11 -16.38 13.41
CA ALA A 63 15.14 -16.41 14.89
C ALA A 63 14.32 -15.31 15.56
N ILE A 64 14.08 -14.20 14.85
CA ILE A 64 13.32 -13.05 15.36
C ILE A 64 11.93 -12.92 14.72
N GLU A 65 11.43 -13.98 14.08
CA GLU A 65 10.19 -13.94 13.29
C GLU A 65 9.00 -13.43 14.11
N SER A 66 8.84 -13.92 15.34
CA SER A 66 7.70 -13.58 16.22
C SER A 66 7.68 -12.12 16.69
N ALA A 67 8.81 -11.42 16.65
CA ALA A 67 8.91 -10.01 17.01
C ALA A 67 9.03 -9.09 15.79
N CYS A 68 9.08 -9.64 14.59
CA CYS A 68 9.28 -8.88 13.37
C CYS A 68 7.97 -8.27 12.87
N PRO A 69 7.85 -6.92 12.77
CA PRO A 69 6.63 -6.29 12.28
C PRO A 69 6.33 -6.61 10.80
N PHE A 70 7.31 -7.16 10.08
CA PHE A 70 7.19 -7.55 8.68
C PHE A 70 7.21 -9.08 8.51
N SER A 71 6.75 -9.84 9.51
CA SER A 71 6.69 -11.30 9.40
C SER A 71 5.73 -11.73 8.28
N ALA A 72 6.26 -12.50 7.33
CA ALA A 72 5.42 -13.10 6.28
C ALA A 72 4.49 -14.18 6.84
N ARG A 73 4.93 -14.88 7.89
CA ARG A 73 4.10 -15.88 8.56
C ARG A 73 2.92 -15.22 9.26
N ASP A 74 3.15 -14.13 9.98
CA ASP A 74 2.08 -13.36 10.60
C ASP A 74 1.10 -12.84 9.57
N LEU A 75 1.61 -12.19 8.52
CA LEU A 75 0.80 -11.58 7.47
C LEU A 75 -0.07 -12.60 6.73
N TYR A 76 0.53 -13.63 6.17
CA TYR A 76 -0.18 -14.53 5.26
C TYR A 76 -0.83 -15.73 5.96
N TYR A 77 -0.17 -16.29 6.98
CA TYR A 77 -0.65 -17.51 7.63
C TYR A 77 -1.53 -17.24 8.84
N VAL A 78 -1.19 -16.26 9.68
CA VAL A 78 -1.94 -15.95 10.91
C VAL A 78 -3.11 -15.02 10.62
N ARG A 79 -2.83 -13.82 10.06
CA ARG A 79 -3.87 -12.81 9.79
C ARG A 79 -4.68 -13.05 8.51
N ARG A 80 -4.17 -13.89 7.61
CA ARG A 80 -4.81 -14.18 6.31
C ARG A 80 -4.91 -12.98 5.38
N ASP A 81 -4.05 -11.99 5.54
CA ASP A 81 -4.02 -10.85 4.67
C ASP A 81 -3.45 -11.25 3.30
N TRP A 82 -4.03 -10.72 2.23
CA TRP A 82 -3.55 -10.92 0.85
C TRP A 82 -3.48 -12.39 0.39
N VAL A 83 -4.32 -13.24 0.99
CA VAL A 83 -4.35 -14.70 0.65
C VAL A 83 -4.81 -14.97 -0.78
N ALA A 84 -5.51 -14.03 -1.43
CA ALA A 84 -5.88 -14.11 -2.84
C ALA A 84 -4.66 -14.16 -3.79
N ASN A 85 -3.47 -13.82 -3.30
CA ASN A 85 -2.23 -13.94 -4.08
C ASN A 85 -1.72 -15.39 -4.22
N PHE A 86 -2.39 -16.36 -3.58
CA PHE A 86 -1.96 -17.76 -3.59
C PHE A 86 -2.94 -18.61 -4.37
N ASP A 87 -2.50 -19.08 -5.52
CA ASP A 87 -3.24 -20.09 -6.28
C ASP A 87 -3.18 -21.42 -5.52
N VAL A 88 -4.33 -21.95 -5.13
CA VAL A 88 -4.42 -23.23 -4.40
C VAL A 88 -4.55 -24.37 -5.43
N PRO A 89 -3.54 -25.23 -5.58
CA PRO A 89 -3.61 -26.36 -6.49
C PRO A 89 -4.69 -27.36 -6.08
N GLU A 90 -5.21 -28.10 -7.05
CA GLU A 90 -6.16 -29.19 -6.79
C GLU A 90 -5.57 -30.19 -5.79
N GLY A 91 -6.34 -30.55 -4.79
CA GLY A 91 -5.93 -31.51 -3.73
C GLY A 91 -5.10 -30.91 -2.60
N LYS A 92 -4.78 -29.60 -2.63
CA LYS A 92 -4.13 -28.91 -1.52
C LYS A 92 -5.09 -27.99 -0.77
N THR A 93 -4.80 -27.77 0.49
CA THR A 93 -5.45 -26.74 1.30
C THR A 93 -4.75 -25.38 1.12
N LEU A 94 -5.43 -24.29 1.43
CA LEU A 94 -4.84 -22.96 1.46
C LEU A 94 -3.65 -22.90 2.43
N ASP A 95 -3.75 -23.55 3.59
CA ASP A 95 -2.69 -23.60 4.61
C ASP A 95 -1.42 -24.26 4.09
N GLU A 96 -1.56 -25.40 3.43
CA GLU A 96 -0.42 -26.10 2.82
C GLU A 96 0.23 -25.25 1.73
N THR A 97 -0.59 -24.60 0.92
CA THR A 97 -0.11 -23.72 -0.16
C THR A 97 0.65 -22.53 0.39
N ILE A 98 0.10 -21.84 1.41
CA ILE A 98 0.78 -20.71 2.04
C ILE A 98 2.10 -21.15 2.67
N LEU A 99 2.11 -22.24 3.45
CA LEU A 99 3.33 -22.72 4.11
C LEU A 99 4.40 -23.16 3.13
N GLU A 100 4.02 -23.77 2.02
CA GLU A 100 4.96 -24.13 0.95
C GLU A 100 5.56 -22.89 0.29
N GLU A 101 4.73 -21.92 -0.06
CA GLU A 101 5.17 -20.63 -0.62
C GLU A 101 6.08 -19.87 0.35
N LEU A 102 5.75 -19.85 1.63
CA LEU A 102 6.61 -19.24 2.65
C LEU A 102 7.94 -19.97 2.81
N ARG A 103 7.96 -21.27 2.56
CA ARG A 103 9.18 -22.10 2.68
C ARG A 103 10.08 -21.96 1.45
N THR A 104 9.52 -21.97 0.26
CA THR A 104 10.28 -22.09 -1.00
C THR A 104 10.13 -20.86 -1.91
N GLY A 105 8.96 -20.24 -1.95
CA GLY A 105 8.60 -19.18 -2.87
C GLY A 105 9.08 -17.79 -2.49
N MET A 106 8.64 -16.81 -3.26
CA MET A 106 9.10 -15.42 -3.14
C MET A 106 8.48 -14.68 -1.95
N TYR A 107 7.29 -15.10 -1.50
CA TYR A 107 6.59 -14.43 -0.40
C TYR A 107 7.18 -14.73 0.98
N GLY A 108 7.89 -15.85 1.14
CA GLY A 108 8.57 -16.20 2.40
C GLY A 108 9.92 -15.54 2.61
N ARG A 109 10.45 -14.80 1.62
CA ARG A 109 11.76 -14.13 1.74
C ARG A 109 11.69 -12.95 2.71
N CYS A 110 12.79 -12.73 3.41
CA CYS A 110 12.93 -11.57 4.29
C CYS A 110 12.93 -10.27 3.48
N VAL A 111 12.13 -9.29 3.87
CA VAL A 111 12.05 -7.99 3.17
C VAL A 111 13.36 -7.23 3.15
N TYR A 112 14.21 -7.42 4.15
CA TYR A 112 15.54 -6.78 4.21
C TYR A 112 16.58 -7.49 3.35
N HIS A 113 16.45 -8.82 3.18
CA HIS A 113 17.42 -9.63 2.43
C HIS A 113 16.93 -10.02 1.03
N CYS A 114 15.81 -9.44 0.58
CA CYS A 114 15.37 -9.55 -0.80
C CYS A 114 16.27 -8.73 -1.74
N ASP A 115 16.15 -9.05 -3.02
CA ASP A 115 16.74 -8.31 -4.13
C ASP A 115 15.82 -7.14 -4.56
N ASN A 116 15.43 -6.30 -3.60
CA ASN A 116 14.58 -5.14 -3.84
C ASN A 116 15.31 -4.10 -4.69
N ASP A 117 14.65 -3.54 -5.70
CA ASP A 117 15.17 -2.45 -6.53
C ASP A 117 14.14 -1.31 -6.73
N VAL A 118 12.94 -1.47 -6.18
CA VAL A 118 11.89 -0.43 -6.20
C VAL A 118 11.97 0.46 -4.96
N VAL A 119 11.43 1.67 -5.06
CA VAL A 119 11.36 2.59 -3.92
C VAL A 119 10.46 2.04 -2.81
N ASP A 120 10.78 2.32 -1.55
CA ASP A 120 9.94 1.98 -0.39
C ASP A 120 9.24 3.19 0.23
N HIS A 121 9.57 4.37 -0.24
CA HIS A 121 8.82 5.61 -0.02
C HIS A 121 8.98 6.53 -1.23
N GLN A 122 7.94 7.30 -1.53
CA GLN A 122 7.94 8.24 -2.65
C GLN A 122 6.95 9.38 -2.39
N LEU A 123 7.39 10.60 -2.66
CA LEU A 123 6.58 11.80 -2.66
C LEU A 123 6.43 12.32 -4.09
N LEU A 124 5.21 12.67 -4.47
CA LEU A 124 4.90 13.43 -5.66
C LEU A 124 4.37 14.80 -5.27
N ALA A 125 4.79 15.83 -5.99
CA ALA A 125 4.19 17.15 -5.96
C ALA A 125 3.76 17.49 -7.38
N MET A 126 2.48 17.82 -7.54
CA MET A 126 1.86 18.12 -8.86
C MET A 126 1.25 19.52 -8.85
N GLU A 127 1.51 20.27 -9.90
CA GLU A 127 0.83 21.51 -10.24
C GLU A 127 -0.22 21.20 -11.31
N MET A 128 -1.47 21.46 -10.98
CA MET A 128 -2.59 21.22 -11.87
C MET A 128 -2.99 22.50 -12.60
N GLU A 129 -3.75 22.38 -13.68
CA GLU A 129 -4.42 23.54 -14.28
C GLU A 129 -5.33 24.23 -13.26
N GLY A 130 -5.48 25.57 -13.36
CA GLY A 130 -6.27 26.33 -12.39
C GLY A 130 -5.57 26.57 -11.05
N GLU A 131 -4.24 26.47 -11.01
CA GLU A 131 -3.41 26.76 -9.83
C GLU A 131 -3.68 25.86 -8.61
N VAL A 132 -4.26 24.68 -8.84
CA VAL A 132 -4.43 23.66 -7.80
C VAL A 132 -3.13 22.90 -7.61
N THR A 133 -2.73 22.69 -6.36
CA THR A 133 -1.55 21.87 -6.01
C THR A 133 -1.97 20.58 -5.33
N VAL A 134 -1.31 19.50 -5.70
CA VAL A 134 -1.57 18.15 -5.15
C VAL A 134 -0.26 17.53 -4.69
N SER A 135 -0.29 16.86 -3.55
CA SER A 135 0.81 16.01 -3.09
C SER A 135 0.30 14.61 -2.82
N LEU A 136 1.09 13.61 -3.20
CA LEU A 136 0.88 12.20 -2.88
C LEU A 136 2.13 11.66 -2.21
N SER A 137 1.99 11.10 -1.01
CA SER A 137 3.03 10.36 -0.32
C SER A 137 2.68 8.87 -0.28
N MET A 138 3.59 8.04 -0.74
CA MET A 138 3.50 6.58 -0.70
C MET A 138 4.58 6.05 0.21
N GLU A 139 4.18 5.29 1.22
CA GLU A 139 5.08 4.69 2.22
C GLU A 139 4.77 3.20 2.35
N MET A 140 5.81 2.37 2.41
CA MET A 140 5.66 0.91 2.55
C MET A 140 5.85 0.40 3.99
N PHE A 141 6.01 1.30 4.95
CA PHE A 141 6.24 0.99 6.36
C PHE A 141 5.40 1.90 7.27
N THR A 142 4.09 1.79 7.14
CA THR A 142 3.09 2.51 7.92
C THR A 142 2.39 1.57 8.91
N ALA A 143 1.81 2.13 9.96
CA ALA A 143 0.99 1.37 10.91
C ALA A 143 -0.36 0.96 10.30
N ASP A 144 -0.89 1.84 9.45
CA ASP A 144 -2.15 1.64 8.72
C ASP A 144 -1.84 1.35 7.24
N ASP A 145 -2.65 0.54 6.59
CA ASP A 145 -2.52 0.14 5.20
C ASP A 145 -3.58 0.74 4.28
N PHE A 146 -4.27 1.78 4.74
CA PHE A 146 -5.31 2.48 4.01
C PHE A 146 -4.91 3.91 3.64
N ARG A 147 -5.67 4.48 2.69
CA ARG A 147 -5.46 5.84 2.19
C ARG A 147 -6.01 6.88 3.15
N LYS A 148 -5.26 7.99 3.31
CA LYS A 148 -5.71 9.19 3.99
C LYS A 148 -5.68 10.35 3.01
N THR A 149 -6.81 11.02 2.85
CA THR A 149 -6.96 12.14 1.91
C THR A 149 -7.34 13.39 2.68
N HIS A 150 -6.67 14.48 2.39
CA HIS A 150 -6.98 15.78 2.94
C HIS A 150 -7.16 16.80 1.79
N VAL A 151 -8.31 17.45 1.76
CA VAL A 151 -8.66 18.46 0.75
C VAL A 151 -8.88 19.81 1.42
N ARG A 152 -8.13 20.82 0.99
CA ARG A 152 -8.30 22.22 1.42
C ARG A 152 -9.01 23.00 0.34
N LEU A 153 -10.11 23.63 0.71
CA LEU A 153 -10.97 24.42 -0.17
C LEU A 153 -11.08 25.85 0.37
N THR A 154 -11.51 26.78 -0.46
CA THR A 154 -11.71 28.18 -0.06
C THR A 154 -12.81 28.37 0.99
N GLY A 155 -13.73 27.43 1.15
CA GLY A 155 -14.84 27.46 2.10
C GLY A 155 -14.75 26.47 3.26
N GLY A 156 -13.73 25.60 3.28
CA GLY A 156 -13.62 24.56 4.29
C GLY A 156 -12.54 23.54 3.96
N GLU A 157 -12.57 22.42 4.67
CA GLU A 157 -11.67 21.31 4.44
C GLU A 157 -12.40 19.97 4.57
N ILE A 158 -11.85 18.95 3.94
CA ILE A 158 -12.35 17.59 3.97
C ILE A 158 -11.20 16.68 4.36
N ASP A 159 -11.41 15.88 5.39
CA ASP A 159 -10.54 14.78 5.76
C ASP A 159 -11.27 13.47 5.44
N GLY A 160 -10.60 12.57 4.75
CA GLY A 160 -11.15 11.27 4.40
C GLY A 160 -10.14 10.15 4.60
N ASP A 161 -10.68 9.03 4.99
CA ASP A 161 -10.03 7.73 4.87
C ASP A 161 -10.94 6.80 4.04
N GLU A 162 -10.65 5.51 3.98
CA GLU A 162 -11.47 4.58 3.21
C GLU A 162 -12.84 4.27 3.86
N ARG A 163 -13.13 4.79 5.05
CA ARG A 163 -14.35 4.50 5.83
C ARG A 163 -15.16 5.73 6.17
N THR A 164 -14.48 6.83 6.42
CA THR A 164 -15.11 8.06 6.90
C THR A 164 -14.72 9.25 6.05
N LEU A 165 -15.65 10.21 5.95
CA LEU A 165 -15.44 11.50 5.34
C LEU A 165 -15.92 12.58 6.31
N ARG A 166 -15.01 13.47 6.73
CA ARG A 166 -15.29 14.56 7.65
C ARG A 166 -15.18 15.88 6.91
N VAL A 167 -16.28 16.62 6.86
CA VAL A 167 -16.39 17.92 6.19
C VAL A 167 -16.48 19.01 7.24
N ARG A 168 -15.59 19.98 7.19
CA ARG A 168 -15.56 21.16 8.10
C ARG A 168 -15.64 22.45 7.31
N ARG A 169 -16.59 23.32 7.63
CA ARG A 169 -16.74 24.65 7.01
C ARG A 169 -16.10 25.74 7.87
N PHE A 170 -15.47 26.73 7.23
CA PHE A 170 -14.76 27.80 7.96
C PHE A 170 -15.66 28.73 8.72
N ARG A 171 -16.84 29.05 8.22
CA ARG A 171 -17.80 29.94 8.92
C ARG A 171 -19.04 29.15 9.29
N GLY A 172 -19.46 29.29 10.56
CA GLY A 172 -20.63 28.60 11.07
C GLY A 172 -20.33 27.33 11.86
N GLY A 173 -19.10 26.81 11.79
CA GLY A 173 -18.66 25.66 12.61
C GLY A 173 -19.35 24.33 12.27
N ASP A 174 -20.06 24.25 11.17
CA ASP A 174 -20.74 23.01 10.76
C ASP A 174 -19.69 21.95 10.42
N GLU A 175 -19.66 20.92 11.24
CA GLU A 175 -18.91 19.69 10.98
C GLU A 175 -19.90 18.57 10.68
N ARG A 176 -19.63 17.83 9.62
CA ARG A 176 -20.41 16.62 9.25
C ARG A 176 -19.45 15.48 9.02
N THR A 177 -19.75 14.37 9.65
CA THR A 177 -19.05 13.10 9.41
C THR A 177 -20.00 12.16 8.71
N TYR A 178 -19.51 11.55 7.63
CA TYR A 178 -20.18 10.50 6.89
C TYR A 178 -19.41 9.21 7.14
N ASP A 179 -20.13 8.16 7.54
CA ASP A 179 -19.55 6.83 7.78
C ASP A 179 -19.99 5.90 6.64
N PHE A 180 -19.03 5.29 6.00
CA PHE A 180 -19.21 4.38 4.89
C PHE A 180 -18.79 2.95 5.24
N SER A 181 -18.58 2.64 6.52
CA SER A 181 -18.09 1.34 6.98
C SER A 181 -18.95 0.18 6.49
N ASP A 182 -20.25 0.37 6.39
CA ASP A 182 -21.19 -0.64 5.89
C ASP A 182 -21.03 -0.93 4.37
N ILE A 183 -20.49 0.02 3.63
CA ILE A 183 -20.24 -0.10 2.19
C ILE A 183 -18.89 -0.72 1.93
N VAL A 184 -17.87 -0.32 2.69
CA VAL A 184 -16.47 -0.77 2.55
C VAL A 184 -16.30 -2.25 2.91
N GLY A 185 -17.16 -2.79 3.77
CA GLY A 185 -17.16 -4.22 4.10
C GLY A 185 -17.77 -5.14 3.06
N GLN A 186 -18.39 -4.61 2.00
CA GLN A 186 -18.85 -5.43 0.89
C GLN A 186 -17.65 -5.79 -0.01
N PRO A 187 -17.62 -7.02 -0.56
CA PRO A 187 -16.57 -7.44 -1.48
C PRO A 187 -16.69 -6.65 -2.78
N PHE A 188 -16.34 -5.38 -2.70
CA PHE A 188 -16.51 -4.43 -3.78
C PHE A 188 -15.63 -4.76 -4.97
N HIS A 189 -14.79 -5.69 -4.88
CA HIS A 189 -13.87 -5.94 -5.96
C HIS A 189 -13.18 -7.27 -5.92
N ALA A 190 -13.80 -8.27 -5.37
CA ALA A 190 -13.42 -9.64 -5.70
C ALA A 190 -13.55 -9.94 -7.21
N GLY A 191 -14.01 -8.96 -7.98
CA GLY A 191 -14.20 -9.10 -9.40
C GLY A 191 -13.70 -7.95 -10.25
N ALA A 192 -12.94 -7.04 -9.69
CA ALA A 192 -12.15 -6.13 -10.48
C ALA A 192 -10.87 -6.86 -10.95
N ASP A 193 -11.05 -7.97 -11.60
CA ASP A 193 -10.13 -8.46 -12.60
C ASP A 193 -10.06 -7.41 -13.70
N LEU A 194 -9.29 -6.40 -13.44
CA LEU A 194 -8.87 -5.48 -14.45
C LEU A 194 -7.74 -6.16 -15.20
N HIS A 195 -8.12 -6.65 -16.35
CA HIS A 195 -7.26 -7.05 -17.45
C HIS A 195 -6.22 -5.99 -17.82
#